data_6901a84367239dedffeef66b19ba97c6
#
_entry.id   6901a84367239dedffeef66b19ba97c6
#
_cell.length_a   1.000
_cell.length_b   1.000
_cell.length_c   1.000
_cell.angle_alpha   90.00
_cell.angle_beta   90.00
_cell.angle_gamma   90.00
#
_symmetry.space_group_name_H-M   'P 1'
#
loop_
_entity.id
_entity.type
_entity.pdbx_description
1 polymer ?
#
loop_
_entity_poly.entity_id
_entity_poly.type
_entity_poly.pdbx_seq_one_letter_code
_entity_poly.pdbx_strand_id
1 'polypeptide(L)'
;MNSIRNLINSRRGNAAMAFRAAIVAGYGLLVCGCQTDQQQIAGVPDAPFDYRQRHPITVTEADHTLQLFIGANRASLTPSQRAEVLAFGQTWKTEATGGVLIDLPTATVNEQASAGALHEIQSILAATGVPPGSVMVRTYQAGPRSFATVRITYPKVTAQAGPCGMWPKDIGPTVNAEYYENKDYWNFGCAQQHNLAAMVENPEDLVQPRSETPAYTMRRTQVVEKYREGQPTATTYTNTNAGKISDFGQ
;
A
#
# COMPACT_ATOMS: atom_id res chain seq x y z
N MET A 1 62.11 -42.12 22.64
CA MET A 1 61.24 -41.25 23.45
C MET A 1 60.94 -39.90 22.76
N ASN A 2 61.72 -39.45 21.79
CA ASN A 2 61.51 -38.15 21.10
C ASN A 2 60.48 -38.17 19.99
N SER A 3 60.13 -39.29 19.40
CA SER A 3 59.20 -39.38 18.25
C SER A 3 57.75 -39.16 18.66
N ILE A 4 57.35 -39.56 19.86
CA ILE A 4 55.96 -39.41 20.34
C ILE A 4 55.66 -37.97 20.75
N ARG A 5 56.64 -37.21 21.27
CA ARG A 5 56.49 -35.79 21.59
C ARG A 5 56.24 -34.91 20.36
N ASN A 6 56.87 -35.23 19.23
CA ASN A 6 56.69 -34.48 18.00
C ASN A 6 55.29 -34.68 17.35
N LEU A 7 54.72 -35.88 17.48
CA LEU A 7 53.37 -36.19 16.99
C LEU A 7 52.29 -35.48 17.83
N ILE A 8 52.46 -35.35 19.12
CA ILE A 8 51.49 -34.66 20.03
C ILE A 8 51.51 -33.14 19.80
N ASN A 9 52.71 -32.55 19.60
CA ASN A 9 52.81 -31.12 19.29
C ASN A 9 52.29 -30.75 17.91
N SER A 10 52.45 -31.60 16.88
CA SER A 10 51.92 -31.40 15.57
C SER A 10 50.37 -31.41 15.55
N ARG A 11 49.75 -32.33 16.29
CA ARG A 11 48.29 -32.40 16.40
C ARG A 11 47.69 -31.20 17.15
N ARG A 12 48.38 -30.68 18.19
CA ARG A 12 47.92 -29.45 18.89
C ARG A 12 48.04 -28.21 18.05
N GLY A 13 49.04 -28.07 17.22
CA GLY A 13 49.22 -26.95 16.30
C GLY A 13 48.10 -26.91 15.23
N ASN A 14 47.79 -28.07 14.65
CA ASN A 14 46.74 -28.16 13.63
C ASN A 14 45.33 -27.93 14.22
N ALA A 15 45.06 -28.40 15.45
CA ALA A 15 43.79 -28.16 16.11
C ALA A 15 43.58 -26.67 16.46
N ALA A 16 44.64 -25.98 16.91
CA ALA A 16 44.58 -24.54 17.20
C ALA A 16 44.42 -23.70 15.93
N MET A 17 45.02 -24.12 14.81
CA MET A 17 44.87 -23.45 13.53
C MET A 17 43.46 -23.64 12.92
N ALA A 18 42.90 -24.85 13.04
CA ALA A 18 41.53 -25.13 12.63
C ALA A 18 40.48 -24.35 13.44
N PHE A 19 40.71 -24.21 14.76
CA PHE A 19 39.80 -23.44 15.62
C PHE A 19 39.86 -21.96 15.34
N ARG A 20 41.02 -21.39 15.01
CA ARG A 20 41.17 -20.01 14.58
C ARG A 20 40.52 -19.75 13.22
N ALA A 21 40.67 -20.68 12.30
CA ALA A 21 40.00 -20.60 10.98
C ALA A 21 38.48 -20.66 11.11
N ALA A 22 37.94 -21.49 12.01
CA ALA A 22 36.50 -21.57 12.26
C ALA A 22 35.92 -20.28 12.91
N ILE A 23 36.68 -19.64 13.80
CA ILE A 23 36.28 -18.37 14.41
C ILE A 23 36.28 -17.26 13.38
N VAL A 24 37.25 -17.17 12.49
CA VAL A 24 37.29 -16.16 11.41
C VAL A 24 36.19 -16.38 10.40
N ALA A 25 35.90 -17.64 10.02
CA ALA A 25 34.79 -17.98 9.18
C ALA A 25 33.42 -17.66 9.82
N GLY A 26 33.27 -17.91 11.12
CA GLY A 26 32.08 -17.58 11.89
C GLY A 26 31.84 -16.08 12.00
N TYR A 27 32.89 -15.27 12.19
CA TYR A 27 32.79 -13.80 12.17
C TYR A 27 32.45 -13.27 10.78
N GLY A 28 32.98 -13.86 9.71
CA GLY A 28 32.65 -13.52 8.33
C GLY A 28 31.18 -13.75 7.98
N LEU A 29 30.54 -14.77 8.54
CA LEU A 29 29.13 -15.07 8.34
C LEU A 29 28.19 -14.16 9.16
N LEU A 30 28.66 -13.61 10.27
CA LEU A 30 27.86 -12.68 11.10
C LEU A 30 27.81 -11.25 10.52
N VAL A 31 28.73 -10.89 9.63
CA VAL A 31 28.78 -9.57 8.98
C VAL A 31 27.95 -9.53 7.68
N CYS A 32 27.49 -10.67 7.15
CA CYS A 32 26.57 -10.75 6.02
C CYS A 32 25.10 -10.43 6.37
N GLY A 33 24.85 -9.80 7.54
CA GLY A 33 23.52 -9.35 7.92
C GLY A 33 23.15 -8.03 7.26
N CYS A 34 22.06 -8.04 6.53
CA CYS A 34 21.35 -6.87 6.01
C CYS A 34 22.10 -6.06 4.93
N GLN A 35 22.45 -6.69 3.83
CA GLN A 35 22.42 -5.97 2.57
C GLN A 35 20.94 -5.89 2.15
N THR A 36 20.25 -4.85 2.59
CA THR A 36 19.09 -4.36 1.84
C THR A 36 19.61 -4.10 0.43
N ASP A 37 19.07 -4.81 -0.56
CA ASP A 37 19.25 -4.45 -1.97
C ASP A 37 18.71 -3.01 -2.16
N GLN A 38 19.56 -2.03 -1.82
CA GLN A 38 19.40 -0.69 -2.31
C GLN A 38 19.69 -0.79 -3.81
N GLN A 39 18.62 -0.92 -4.58
CA GLN A 39 18.71 -0.78 -6.03
C GLN A 39 19.45 0.52 -6.32
N GLN A 40 20.76 0.37 -6.65
CA GLN A 40 21.57 1.50 -7.05
C GLN A 40 21.00 2.04 -8.35
N ILE A 41 20.39 3.19 -8.29
CA ILE A 41 20.26 4.01 -9.48
C ILE A 41 21.67 4.53 -9.75
N ALA A 42 22.46 3.76 -10.50
CA ALA A 42 23.64 4.28 -11.16
C ALA A 42 23.14 5.47 -11.98
N GLY A 43 23.73 6.65 -11.78
CA GLY A 43 23.26 7.92 -12.28
C GLY A 43 22.56 7.78 -13.62
N VAL A 44 21.26 8.04 -13.64
CA VAL A 44 20.50 8.15 -14.88
C VAL A 44 20.89 9.50 -15.46
N PRO A 45 21.77 9.56 -16.48
CA PRO A 45 22.36 10.82 -16.94
C PRO A 45 21.32 11.83 -17.41
N ASP A 46 20.10 11.38 -17.71
CA ASP A 46 18.99 12.16 -18.25
C ASP A 46 17.67 11.94 -17.48
N ALA A 47 17.71 11.87 -16.15
CA ALA A 47 16.46 11.84 -15.38
C ALA A 47 15.65 13.12 -15.69
N PRO A 48 14.36 12.99 -16.09
CA PRO A 48 13.53 14.14 -16.37
C PRO A 48 13.53 15.12 -15.19
N PHE A 49 13.66 16.41 -15.45
CA PHE A 49 13.61 17.43 -14.41
C PHE A 49 12.25 17.46 -13.70
N ASP A 50 11.17 17.23 -14.45
CA ASP A 50 9.82 17.13 -13.89
C ASP A 50 9.64 15.80 -13.12
N TYR A 51 9.37 15.91 -11.83
CA TYR A 51 9.12 14.75 -10.96
C TYR A 51 7.89 13.92 -11.39
N ARG A 52 6.93 14.51 -12.12
CA ARG A 52 5.77 13.79 -12.66
C ARG A 52 6.18 12.77 -13.73
N GLN A 53 7.23 13.06 -14.46
CA GLN A 53 7.79 12.14 -15.46
C GLN A 53 8.67 11.08 -14.80
N ARG A 54 9.33 11.42 -13.67
CA ARG A 54 10.12 10.46 -12.89
C ARG A 54 9.22 9.47 -12.13
N HIS A 55 8.11 9.95 -11.62
CA HIS A 55 7.14 9.18 -10.82
C HIS A 55 5.74 9.30 -11.43
N PRO A 56 5.52 8.75 -12.63
CA PRO A 56 4.22 8.84 -13.28
C PRO A 56 3.17 8.06 -12.48
N ILE A 57 1.95 8.61 -12.42
CA ILE A 57 0.80 7.87 -11.92
C ILE A 57 0.32 6.95 -13.03
N THR A 58 0.32 5.65 -12.76
CA THR A 58 -0.16 4.63 -13.69
C THR A 58 -1.48 4.07 -13.18
N VAL A 59 -2.38 3.76 -14.10
CA VAL A 59 -3.65 3.08 -13.80
C VAL A 59 -3.44 1.59 -14.04
N THR A 60 -3.64 0.80 -13.01
CA THR A 60 -3.42 -0.65 -13.02
C THR A 60 -4.55 -1.35 -12.27
N GLU A 61 -4.76 -2.61 -12.59
CA GLU A 61 -5.62 -3.47 -11.77
C GLU A 61 -4.84 -4.01 -10.58
N ALA A 62 -5.40 -3.92 -9.39
CA ALA A 62 -4.81 -4.43 -8.16
C ALA A 62 -5.87 -5.07 -7.25
N ASP A 63 -5.43 -5.98 -6.41
CA ASP A 63 -6.29 -6.69 -5.48
C ASP A 63 -6.61 -5.85 -4.24
N HIS A 64 -7.89 -5.69 -3.95
CA HIS A 64 -8.36 -5.17 -2.67
C HIS A 64 -8.69 -6.32 -1.73
N THR A 65 -7.95 -6.45 -0.64
CA THR A 65 -8.01 -7.60 0.27
C THR A 65 -8.46 -7.20 1.67
N LEU A 66 -9.51 -7.83 2.17
CA LEU A 66 -9.92 -7.81 3.58
C LEU A 66 -9.40 -9.07 4.27
N GLN A 67 -8.72 -8.92 5.41
CA GLN A 67 -8.21 -10.04 6.20
C GLN A 67 -8.98 -10.15 7.51
N LEU A 68 -9.60 -11.32 7.73
CA LEU A 68 -10.38 -11.60 8.93
C LEU A 68 -9.68 -12.66 9.78
N PHE A 69 -9.36 -12.33 11.01
CA PHE A 69 -8.84 -13.30 11.98
C PHE A 69 -10.01 -13.94 12.74
N ILE A 70 -10.13 -15.27 12.64
CA ILE A 70 -11.15 -16.06 13.32
C ILE A 70 -10.44 -16.96 14.33
N GLY A 71 -10.74 -16.78 15.61
CA GLY A 71 -10.14 -17.58 16.68
C GLY A 71 -10.63 -19.05 16.63
N ALA A 72 -9.79 -20.00 17.06
CA ALA A 72 -10.04 -21.44 16.96
C ALA A 72 -11.34 -21.90 17.64
N ASN A 73 -11.79 -21.21 18.68
CA ASN A 73 -12.98 -21.58 19.47
C ASN A 73 -14.26 -20.83 19.03
N ARG A 74 -14.23 -20.15 17.89
CA ARG A 74 -15.35 -19.35 17.39
C ARG A 74 -15.57 -19.62 15.91
N ALA A 75 -16.64 -20.25 15.56
CA ALA A 75 -17.02 -20.52 14.18
C ALA A 75 -17.93 -19.44 13.56
N SER A 76 -17.90 -18.22 14.11
CA SER A 76 -18.75 -17.10 13.67
C SER A 76 -17.98 -15.78 13.71
N LEU A 77 -18.45 -14.80 12.94
CA LEU A 77 -17.89 -13.45 12.92
C LEU A 77 -18.28 -12.65 14.17
N THR A 78 -17.40 -11.76 14.59
CA THR A 78 -17.74 -10.71 15.59
C THR A 78 -18.64 -9.66 14.94
N PRO A 79 -19.36 -8.83 15.72
CA PRO A 79 -20.14 -7.71 15.17
C PRO A 79 -19.31 -6.75 14.31
N SER A 80 -18.06 -6.45 14.70
CA SER A 80 -17.15 -5.61 13.90
C SER A 80 -16.76 -6.26 12.59
N GLN A 81 -16.42 -7.56 12.61
CA GLN A 81 -16.10 -8.30 11.39
C GLN A 81 -17.29 -8.40 10.42
N ARG A 82 -18.51 -8.54 10.95
CA ARG A 82 -19.73 -8.47 10.11
C ARG A 82 -19.85 -7.12 9.41
N ALA A 83 -19.63 -6.04 10.15
CA ALA A 83 -19.65 -4.68 9.59
C ALA A 83 -18.55 -4.48 8.53
N GLU A 84 -17.36 -5.04 8.75
CA GLU A 84 -16.24 -4.99 7.78
C GLU A 84 -16.59 -5.77 6.50
N VAL A 85 -17.16 -6.97 6.60
CA VAL A 85 -17.59 -7.76 5.43
C VAL A 85 -18.73 -7.06 4.69
N LEU A 86 -19.67 -6.46 5.43
CA LEU A 86 -20.77 -5.71 4.84
C LEU A 86 -20.23 -4.48 4.07
N ALA A 87 -19.34 -3.70 4.67
CA ALA A 87 -18.71 -2.55 4.01
C ALA A 87 -17.91 -3.00 2.77
N PHE A 88 -17.15 -4.08 2.88
CA PHE A 88 -16.41 -4.67 1.78
C PHE A 88 -17.32 -5.05 0.59
N GLY A 89 -18.46 -5.69 0.85
CA GLY A 89 -19.42 -6.04 -0.19
C GLY A 89 -20.11 -4.81 -0.81
N GLN A 90 -20.34 -3.76 -0.03
CA GLN A 90 -20.85 -2.48 -0.55
C GLN A 90 -19.84 -1.80 -1.47
N THR A 91 -18.57 -1.77 -1.06
CA THR A 91 -17.47 -1.18 -1.84
C THR A 91 -17.22 -1.99 -3.12
N TRP A 92 -17.26 -3.33 -3.05
CA TRP A 92 -17.19 -4.20 -4.23
C TRP A 92 -18.15 -3.77 -5.34
N LYS A 93 -19.36 -3.40 -4.97
CA LYS A 93 -20.43 -3.03 -5.92
C LYS A 93 -20.10 -1.76 -6.74
N THR A 94 -19.27 -0.89 -6.20
CA THR A 94 -18.92 0.41 -6.81
C THR A 94 -17.61 0.41 -7.58
N GLU A 95 -16.64 -0.43 -7.17
CA GLU A 95 -15.28 -0.34 -7.69
C GLU A 95 -14.70 -1.65 -8.24
N ALA A 96 -15.36 -2.81 -8.01
CA ALA A 96 -14.81 -4.08 -8.44
C ALA A 96 -14.90 -4.27 -9.95
N THR A 97 -13.84 -4.81 -10.53
CA THR A 97 -13.76 -5.21 -11.94
C THR A 97 -14.06 -6.70 -12.14
N GLY A 98 -14.06 -7.49 -11.04
CA GLY A 98 -14.27 -8.93 -11.09
C GLY A 98 -14.99 -9.51 -9.89
N GLY A 99 -15.03 -10.84 -9.81
CA GLY A 99 -15.65 -11.58 -8.72
C GLY A 99 -14.88 -11.49 -7.41
N VAL A 100 -15.47 -12.04 -6.36
CA VAL A 100 -14.87 -12.14 -5.03
C VAL A 100 -14.20 -13.49 -4.85
N LEU A 101 -12.93 -13.47 -4.42
CA LEU A 101 -12.17 -14.66 -4.04
C LEU A 101 -12.09 -14.74 -2.51
N ILE A 102 -12.45 -15.88 -1.94
CA ILE A 102 -12.30 -16.15 -0.50
C ILE A 102 -11.24 -17.22 -0.32
N ASP A 103 -10.11 -16.85 0.28
CA ASP A 103 -9.04 -17.77 0.64
C ASP A 103 -9.21 -18.23 2.09
N LEU A 104 -9.43 -19.53 2.27
CA LEU A 104 -9.57 -20.18 3.56
C LEU A 104 -8.25 -20.85 3.98
N PRO A 105 -7.80 -20.65 5.21
CA PRO A 105 -6.63 -21.33 5.72
C PRO A 105 -6.92 -22.81 5.97
N THR A 106 -5.97 -23.68 5.57
CA THR A 106 -5.97 -25.11 5.88
C THR A 106 -4.70 -25.51 6.61
N ALA A 107 -4.72 -26.64 7.28
CA ALA A 107 -3.62 -27.13 8.12
C ALA A 107 -3.20 -26.12 9.21
N THR A 108 -4.18 -25.43 9.82
CA THR A 108 -3.99 -24.40 10.85
C THR A 108 -4.78 -24.71 12.10
N VAL A 109 -4.41 -24.07 13.21
CA VAL A 109 -5.10 -24.24 14.51
C VAL A 109 -6.58 -23.79 14.42
N ASN A 110 -6.88 -22.83 13.58
CA ASN A 110 -8.21 -22.24 13.41
C ASN A 110 -8.92 -22.62 12.10
N GLU A 111 -8.46 -23.66 11.41
CA GLU A 111 -9.06 -24.14 10.16
C GLU A 111 -10.56 -24.37 10.25
N GLN A 112 -10.99 -25.19 11.23
CA GLN A 112 -12.40 -25.54 11.41
C GLN A 112 -13.27 -24.31 11.73
N ALA A 113 -12.75 -23.39 12.54
CA ALA A 113 -13.44 -22.14 12.86
C ALA A 113 -13.59 -21.23 11.64
N SER A 114 -12.55 -21.16 10.83
CA SER A 114 -12.55 -20.37 9.58
C SER A 114 -13.53 -20.95 8.56
N ALA A 115 -13.58 -22.28 8.43
CA ALA A 115 -14.55 -22.96 7.57
C ALA A 115 -15.99 -22.75 8.06
N GLY A 116 -16.23 -22.76 9.38
CA GLY A 116 -17.54 -22.48 9.96
C GLY A 116 -18.04 -21.05 9.67
N ALA A 117 -17.15 -20.06 9.65
CA ALA A 117 -17.51 -18.68 9.37
C ALA A 117 -17.76 -18.39 7.87
N LEU A 118 -17.35 -19.27 6.96
CA LEU A 118 -17.51 -19.09 5.51
C LEU A 118 -18.96 -18.85 5.11
N HIS A 119 -19.89 -19.64 5.65
CA HIS A 119 -21.31 -19.52 5.31
C HIS A 119 -21.87 -18.14 5.70
N GLU A 120 -21.45 -17.62 6.86
CA GLU A 120 -21.85 -16.29 7.32
C GLU A 120 -21.27 -15.20 6.41
N ILE A 121 -20.01 -15.30 6.01
CA ILE A 121 -19.36 -14.38 5.05
C ILE A 121 -20.12 -14.37 3.73
N GLN A 122 -20.40 -15.54 3.17
CA GLN A 122 -21.14 -15.66 1.90
C GLN A 122 -22.55 -15.07 2.00
N SER A 123 -23.24 -15.28 3.13
CA SER A 123 -24.59 -14.74 3.33
C SER A 123 -24.60 -13.20 3.39
N ILE A 124 -23.59 -12.60 4.04
CA ILE A 124 -23.44 -11.13 4.10
C ILE A 124 -23.12 -10.58 2.70
N LEU A 125 -22.19 -11.20 1.97
CA LEU A 125 -21.86 -10.80 0.60
C LEU A 125 -23.08 -10.90 -0.32
N ALA A 126 -23.85 -11.97 -0.23
CA ALA A 126 -25.09 -12.11 -0.99
C ALA A 126 -26.13 -11.02 -0.63
N ALA A 127 -26.27 -10.69 0.66
CA ALA A 127 -27.14 -9.62 1.12
C ALA A 127 -26.72 -8.23 0.62
N THR A 128 -25.44 -8.01 0.37
CA THR A 128 -24.93 -6.75 -0.25
C THR A 128 -25.13 -6.72 -1.77
N GLY A 129 -25.50 -7.84 -2.39
CA GLY A 129 -25.79 -7.95 -3.82
C GLY A 129 -24.65 -8.56 -4.64
N VAL A 130 -23.66 -9.17 -3.99
CA VAL A 130 -22.64 -9.99 -4.68
C VAL A 130 -23.30 -11.28 -5.15
N PRO A 131 -23.33 -11.58 -6.47
CA PRO A 131 -23.94 -12.80 -6.97
C PRO A 131 -23.21 -14.04 -6.45
N PRO A 132 -23.90 -15.08 -5.98
CA PRO A 132 -23.24 -16.29 -5.48
C PRO A 132 -22.31 -16.96 -6.51
N GLY A 133 -22.62 -16.86 -7.80
CA GLY A 133 -21.80 -17.39 -8.89
C GLY A 133 -20.51 -16.63 -9.14
N SER A 134 -20.36 -15.40 -8.62
CA SER A 134 -19.14 -14.62 -8.69
C SER A 134 -18.23 -14.77 -7.45
N VAL A 135 -18.65 -15.59 -6.47
CA VAL A 135 -17.85 -15.88 -5.28
C VAL A 135 -17.12 -17.21 -5.47
N MET A 136 -15.80 -17.14 -5.54
CA MET A 136 -14.93 -18.31 -5.61
C MET A 136 -14.29 -18.57 -4.23
N VAL A 137 -14.27 -19.82 -3.81
CA VAL A 137 -13.61 -20.24 -2.56
C VAL A 137 -12.38 -21.07 -2.90
N ARG A 138 -11.26 -20.71 -2.33
CA ARG A 138 -9.97 -21.39 -2.48
C ARG A 138 -9.37 -21.65 -1.11
N THR A 139 -8.59 -22.70 -0.96
CA THR A 139 -7.87 -23.01 0.26
C THR A 139 -6.38 -22.72 0.10
N TYR A 140 -5.72 -22.29 1.18
CA TYR A 140 -4.28 -22.11 1.23
C TYR A 140 -3.68 -22.72 2.50
N GLN A 141 -2.44 -23.17 2.43
CA GLN A 141 -1.74 -23.76 3.58
C GLN A 141 -0.89 -22.71 4.27
N ALA A 142 -1.12 -22.52 5.58
CA ALA A 142 -0.35 -21.56 6.38
C ALA A 142 0.57 -22.22 7.44
N GLY A 143 0.45 -23.56 7.60
CA GLY A 143 1.28 -24.37 8.51
C GLY A 143 0.57 -24.84 9.78
N PRO A 144 0.95 -26.02 10.30
CA PRO A 144 0.17 -26.80 11.26
C PRO A 144 0.10 -26.25 12.69
N ARG A 145 0.89 -25.25 13.04
CA ARG A 145 0.89 -24.62 14.37
C ARG A 145 0.63 -23.11 14.32
N SER A 146 0.27 -22.60 13.16
CA SER A 146 0.01 -21.18 12.96
C SER A 146 -1.50 -20.88 13.05
N PHE A 147 -1.81 -19.68 13.48
CA PHE A 147 -3.11 -19.07 13.22
C PHE A 147 -3.04 -18.34 11.89
N ALA A 148 -4.10 -18.43 11.10
CA ALA A 148 -4.16 -17.80 9.81
C ALA A 148 -5.46 -17.03 9.61
N THR A 149 -5.45 -16.07 8.69
CA THR A 149 -6.61 -15.22 8.39
C THR A 149 -7.41 -15.77 7.22
N VAL A 150 -8.71 -15.59 7.24
CA VAL A 150 -9.54 -15.67 6.04
C VAL A 150 -9.27 -14.39 5.24
N ARG A 151 -9.00 -14.53 3.94
CA ARG A 151 -8.77 -13.40 3.04
C ARG A 151 -9.91 -13.33 2.04
N ILE A 152 -10.50 -12.14 1.92
CA ILE A 152 -11.57 -11.88 0.96
C ILE A 152 -11.01 -10.83 0.01
N THR A 153 -10.95 -11.14 -1.28
CA THR A 153 -10.23 -10.31 -2.27
C THR A 153 -11.09 -10.10 -3.49
N TYR A 154 -11.04 -8.92 -4.07
CA TYR A 154 -11.54 -8.64 -5.41
C TYR A 154 -10.57 -7.73 -6.17
N PRO A 155 -10.50 -7.85 -7.50
CA PRO A 155 -9.72 -6.95 -8.32
C PRO A 155 -10.45 -5.62 -8.51
N LYS A 156 -9.69 -4.52 -8.52
CA LYS A 156 -10.18 -3.18 -8.83
C LYS A 156 -9.14 -2.36 -9.59
N VAL A 157 -9.60 -1.38 -10.34
CA VAL A 157 -8.70 -0.41 -10.95
C VAL A 157 -8.17 0.54 -9.89
N THR A 158 -6.86 0.75 -9.86
CA THR A 158 -6.19 1.66 -8.91
C THR A 158 -5.22 2.57 -9.64
N ALA A 159 -5.05 3.78 -9.11
CA ALA A 159 -3.98 4.67 -9.51
C ALA A 159 -2.79 4.43 -8.58
N GLN A 160 -1.60 4.22 -9.13
CA GLN A 160 -0.38 3.98 -8.37
C GLN A 160 0.78 4.78 -8.96
N ALA A 161 1.57 5.40 -8.10
CA ALA A 161 2.88 5.91 -8.47
C ALA A 161 3.94 4.82 -8.27
N GLY A 162 5.08 4.94 -8.94
CA GLY A 162 6.18 4.00 -8.80
C GLY A 162 6.76 3.95 -7.37
N PRO A 163 7.67 3.02 -7.08
CA PRO A 163 8.22 2.85 -5.74
C PRO A 163 9.00 4.09 -5.29
N CYS A 164 8.77 4.52 -4.05
CA CYS A 164 9.51 5.57 -3.36
C CYS A 164 10.65 4.99 -2.50
N GLY A 165 11.49 5.87 -1.93
CA GLY A 165 12.56 5.47 -1.02
C GLY A 165 13.88 5.14 -1.70
N MET A 166 14.00 5.36 -3.00
CA MET A 166 15.25 5.19 -3.72
C MET A 166 16.14 6.44 -3.56
N TRP A 167 17.00 6.41 -2.56
CA TRP A 167 17.94 7.49 -2.27
C TRP A 167 19.31 7.20 -2.90
N PRO A 168 20.03 8.24 -3.37
CA PRO A 168 21.41 8.07 -3.80
C PRO A 168 22.25 7.60 -2.63
N LYS A 169 23.34 6.88 -2.89
CA LYS A 169 24.29 6.44 -1.85
C LYS A 169 24.92 7.61 -1.10
N ASP A 170 24.91 8.75 -1.69
CA ASP A 170 25.68 9.92 -1.37
C ASP A 170 24.74 11.09 -1.08
N ILE A 171 24.23 11.12 0.15
CA ILE A 171 23.35 12.18 0.65
C ILE A 171 24.20 13.11 1.50
N GLY A 172 24.82 14.11 0.90
CA GLY A 172 25.59 15.09 1.65
C GLY A 172 26.78 15.64 0.88
N PRO A 173 27.54 16.55 1.48
CA PRO A 173 28.72 17.13 0.85
C PRO A 173 29.77 16.04 0.65
N THR A 174 30.00 15.69 -0.59
CA THR A 174 30.95 14.67 -1.01
C THR A 174 31.86 15.21 -2.08
N VAL A 175 32.88 14.45 -2.45
CA VAL A 175 33.73 14.75 -3.59
C VAL A 175 33.06 14.50 -4.94
N ASN A 176 31.81 14.02 -4.93
CA ASN A 176 31.03 13.74 -6.12
C ASN A 176 30.59 15.04 -6.79
N ALA A 177 30.91 15.20 -8.07
CA ALA A 177 30.47 16.36 -8.85
C ALA A 177 28.94 16.50 -8.91
N GLU A 178 28.21 15.39 -8.91
CA GLU A 178 26.75 15.34 -8.95
C GLU A 178 26.08 16.07 -7.77
N TYR A 179 26.71 16.07 -6.58
CA TYR A 179 26.18 16.79 -5.42
C TYR A 179 26.13 18.33 -5.67
N TYR A 180 27.08 18.87 -6.45
CA TYR A 180 27.18 20.31 -6.73
C TYR A 180 26.35 20.76 -7.94
N GLU A 181 25.69 19.84 -8.64
CA GLU A 181 24.86 20.17 -9.81
C GLU A 181 23.51 20.81 -9.46
N ASN A 182 23.18 20.92 -8.17
CA ASN A 182 21.92 21.47 -7.67
C ASN A 182 20.68 20.83 -8.35
N LYS A 183 20.75 19.52 -8.60
CA LYS A 183 19.63 18.72 -9.14
C LYS A 183 18.83 18.13 -8.00
N ASP A 184 17.53 18.00 -8.20
CA ASP A 184 16.65 17.27 -7.28
C ASP A 184 17.05 15.80 -7.23
N TYR A 185 17.06 15.23 -6.02
CA TYR A 185 17.21 13.79 -5.87
C TYR A 185 16.10 13.04 -6.59
N TRP A 186 16.40 11.83 -7.07
CA TRP A 186 15.43 11.01 -7.77
C TRP A 186 14.11 10.86 -7.03
N ASN A 187 14.18 10.71 -5.69
CA ASN A 187 13.01 10.51 -4.82
C ASN A 187 12.16 11.77 -4.61
N PHE A 188 12.63 12.94 -5.08
CA PHE A 188 11.85 14.19 -4.96
C PHE A 188 10.54 14.09 -5.74
N GLY A 189 9.44 14.46 -5.08
CA GLY A 189 8.10 14.42 -5.64
C GLY A 189 7.42 13.04 -5.61
N CYS A 190 8.14 11.95 -5.28
CA CYS A 190 7.57 10.61 -5.22
C CYS A 190 6.41 10.51 -4.24
N ALA A 191 6.58 10.96 -2.99
CA ALA A 191 5.52 10.95 -1.99
C ALA A 191 4.30 11.79 -2.40
N GLN A 192 4.53 12.91 -3.08
CA GLN A 192 3.44 13.74 -3.59
C GLN A 192 2.63 13.03 -4.67
N GLN A 193 3.29 12.32 -5.60
CA GLN A 193 2.61 11.52 -6.62
C GLN A 193 1.84 10.35 -6.00
N HIS A 194 2.39 9.71 -4.96
CA HIS A 194 1.66 8.69 -4.19
C HIS A 194 0.42 9.25 -3.51
N ASN A 195 0.54 10.40 -2.84
CA ASN A 195 -0.60 11.05 -2.20
C ASN A 195 -1.67 11.44 -3.23
N LEU A 196 -1.25 11.98 -4.39
CA LEU A 196 -2.17 12.33 -5.45
C LEU A 196 -2.88 11.09 -6.00
N ALA A 197 -2.15 10.00 -6.27
CA ALA A 197 -2.72 8.74 -6.72
C ALA A 197 -3.73 8.17 -5.70
N ALA A 198 -3.44 8.26 -4.39
CA ALA A 198 -4.33 7.80 -3.33
C ALA A 198 -5.60 8.66 -3.18
N MET A 199 -5.59 9.92 -3.64
CA MET A 199 -6.74 10.83 -3.59
C MET A 199 -7.67 10.70 -4.80
N VAL A 200 -7.27 9.98 -5.83
CA VAL A 200 -8.10 9.79 -7.03
C VAL A 200 -9.24 8.83 -6.71
N GLU A 201 -10.47 9.30 -6.77
CA GLU A 201 -11.67 8.49 -6.49
C GLU A 201 -11.93 7.47 -7.60
N ASN A 202 -11.83 7.90 -8.86
CA ASN A 202 -11.96 7.00 -10.02
C ASN A 202 -10.69 7.08 -10.88
N PRO A 203 -9.82 6.06 -10.81
CA PRO A 203 -8.57 6.04 -11.57
C PRO A 203 -8.75 6.09 -13.09
N GLU A 204 -9.89 5.66 -13.62
CA GLU A 204 -10.19 5.71 -15.06
C GLU A 204 -10.26 7.15 -15.58
N ASP A 205 -10.64 8.11 -14.74
CA ASP A 205 -10.68 9.53 -15.11
C ASP A 205 -9.30 10.12 -15.44
N LEU A 206 -8.21 9.46 -15.00
CA LEU A 206 -6.84 9.83 -15.39
C LEU A 206 -6.52 9.44 -16.84
N VAL A 207 -7.18 8.42 -17.37
CA VAL A 207 -6.99 7.92 -18.74
C VAL A 207 -8.00 8.58 -19.66
N GLN A 208 -9.27 8.59 -19.28
CA GLN A 208 -10.36 9.17 -20.03
C GLN A 208 -11.31 9.93 -19.09
N PRO A 209 -11.17 11.26 -18.99
CA PRO A 209 -12.05 12.07 -18.16
C PRO A 209 -13.53 11.86 -18.50
N ARG A 210 -14.36 11.73 -17.49
CA ARG A 210 -15.82 11.69 -17.66
C ARG A 210 -16.32 13.00 -18.23
N SER A 211 -17.45 12.96 -18.95
CA SER A 211 -18.14 14.16 -19.43
C SER A 211 -18.52 15.05 -18.23
N GLU A 212 -18.28 16.34 -18.37
CA GLU A 212 -18.66 17.31 -17.36
C GLU A 212 -20.18 17.26 -17.08
N THR A 213 -20.54 17.33 -15.80
CA THR A 213 -21.93 17.50 -15.41
C THR A 213 -22.41 18.86 -15.92
N PRO A 214 -23.56 18.96 -16.64
CA PRO A 214 -24.06 20.23 -17.10
C PRO A 214 -24.15 21.24 -15.95
N ALA A 215 -23.56 22.40 -16.12
CA ALA A 215 -23.63 23.45 -15.10
C ALA A 215 -25.10 23.82 -14.83
N TYR A 216 -25.44 23.99 -13.54
CA TYR A 216 -26.79 24.44 -13.15
C TYR A 216 -27.13 25.79 -13.80
N THR A 217 -27.95 25.75 -14.81
CA THR A 217 -28.18 26.89 -15.73
C THR A 217 -28.95 28.04 -15.11
N MET A 218 -29.86 27.79 -14.15
CA MET A 218 -30.72 28.83 -13.57
C MET A 218 -29.93 29.99 -12.93
N ARG A 219 -28.92 29.67 -12.10
CA ARG A 219 -28.08 30.72 -11.51
C ARG A 219 -27.26 31.46 -12.57
N ARG A 220 -26.76 30.75 -13.55
CA ARG A 220 -25.99 31.31 -14.66
C ARG A 220 -26.85 32.27 -15.49
N THR A 221 -28.06 31.88 -15.78
CA THR A 221 -29.00 32.71 -16.51
C THR A 221 -29.33 34.02 -15.76
N GLN A 222 -29.59 33.92 -14.46
CA GLN A 222 -29.81 35.10 -13.59
C GLN A 222 -28.62 36.05 -13.56
N VAL A 223 -27.40 35.51 -13.48
CA VAL A 223 -26.16 36.30 -13.47
C VAL A 223 -25.96 37.01 -14.81
N VAL A 224 -26.19 36.32 -15.92
CA VAL A 224 -26.08 36.89 -17.25
C VAL A 224 -27.16 37.97 -17.51
N GLU A 225 -28.35 37.77 -16.99
CA GLU A 225 -29.46 38.73 -17.11
C GLU A 225 -29.16 40.02 -16.32
N LYS A 226 -28.72 39.90 -15.05
CA LYS A 226 -28.26 41.04 -14.27
C LYS A 226 -27.10 41.79 -14.94
N TYR A 227 -26.16 41.07 -15.53
CA TYR A 227 -25.06 41.69 -16.27
C TYR A 227 -25.55 42.50 -17.46
N ARG A 228 -26.51 41.97 -18.24
CA ARG A 228 -27.12 42.68 -19.38
C ARG A 228 -27.87 43.92 -18.95
N GLU A 229 -28.48 43.90 -17.76
CA GLU A 229 -29.20 45.03 -17.16
C GLU A 229 -28.27 46.03 -16.47
N GLY A 230 -26.96 45.81 -16.46
CA GLY A 230 -25.98 46.67 -15.79
C GLY A 230 -26.05 46.57 -14.25
N GLN A 231 -26.68 45.50 -13.72
CA GLN A 231 -26.81 45.31 -12.28
C GLN A 231 -25.64 44.50 -11.70
N PRO A 232 -25.29 44.74 -10.42
CA PRO A 232 -24.22 43.97 -9.76
C PRO A 232 -24.59 42.48 -9.74
N THR A 233 -23.67 41.64 -10.21
CA THR A 233 -23.82 40.16 -10.20
C THR A 233 -23.44 39.53 -8.86
N ALA A 234 -22.81 40.31 -7.97
CA ALA A 234 -22.42 39.87 -6.61
C ALA A 234 -23.66 39.72 -5.72
N THR A 235 -23.65 38.68 -4.88
CA THR A 235 -24.65 38.50 -3.84
C THR A 235 -24.36 39.47 -2.69
N THR A 236 -25.30 40.32 -2.32
CA THR A 236 -25.18 41.17 -1.13
C THR A 236 -25.47 40.30 0.09
N TYR A 237 -24.44 39.99 0.83
CA TYR A 237 -24.61 39.31 2.13
C TYR A 237 -25.11 40.35 3.15
N THR A 238 -26.35 40.24 3.56
CA THR A 238 -26.98 41.12 4.56
C THR A 238 -26.45 40.88 5.98
N ASN A 239 -25.60 39.87 6.17
CA ASN A 239 -25.11 39.50 7.50
C ASN A 239 -23.66 39.99 7.66
N THR A 240 -23.52 41.21 8.21
CA THR A 240 -22.20 41.82 8.50
C THR A 240 -21.39 41.06 9.54
N ASN A 241 -21.95 40.04 10.19
CA ASN A 241 -21.30 39.24 11.25
C ASN A 241 -20.84 37.85 10.78
N ALA A 242 -21.05 37.44 9.53
CA ALA A 242 -20.67 36.12 9.04
C ALA A 242 -19.17 35.87 8.96
N GLY A 243 -18.33 36.85 9.24
CA GLY A 243 -16.85 36.72 9.25
C GLY A 243 -16.19 36.96 10.60
N LYS A 244 -16.95 37.20 11.67
CA LYS A 244 -16.38 37.39 13.00
C LYS A 244 -16.20 36.05 13.70
N ILE A 245 -14.97 35.59 13.73
CA ILE A 245 -14.57 34.35 14.44
C ILE A 245 -14.42 34.53 15.95
N SER A 246 -14.55 35.78 16.47
CA SER A 246 -14.27 36.08 17.86
C SER A 246 -15.41 36.86 18.52
N ASP A 247 -16.47 36.17 18.94
CA ASP A 247 -17.34 36.59 20.01
C ASP A 247 -17.25 35.62 21.23
N PHE A 248 -16.07 35.03 21.44
CA PHE A 248 -15.78 34.31 22.68
C PHE A 248 -14.99 35.22 23.61
N GLY A 249 -15.73 36.01 24.45
CA GLY A 249 -15.08 36.75 25.52
C GLY A 249 -15.69 38.11 25.84
N GLN A 250 -16.94 38.15 26.22
CA GLN A 250 -17.47 39.12 27.20
C GLN A 250 -18.49 38.44 28.09
#